data_901d0a5004654fe18bc2fb0cd57c0874
#
_entry.id   901d0a5004654fe18bc2fb0cd57c0874
#
_cell.length_a   1.000
_cell.length_b   1.000
_cell.length_c   1.000
_cell.angle_alpha   90.00
_cell.angle_beta   90.00
_cell.angle_gamma   90.00
#
_symmetry.space_group_name_H-M   'P 1'
#
loop_
_entity.id
_entity.type
_entity.pdbx_description
1 polymer ?
#
loop_
_entity_poly.entity_id
_entity_poly.type
_entity_poly.pdbx_seq_one_letter_code
_entity_poly.pdbx_strand_id
1 'polypeptide(L)'
;MVLAGAPAHAGLFDDEEARKWITELRKTVEGIDKRVADAAKQSEVFGRNQLDFANQLEGLKAELARVRGEIEVLRYELEAAQKRQKDFYVDLDSRLRELETKPEPKEDVAKADPQAEGAAYEAAVTALKGSQFKVAADGFVAFIQKYPSSSMLASAHYWGGYAHSQLKDHARAADLFGRFAAGWPLDERASVALESQAAALESAKDAKGARVALELLADKYPASEAGKRAKLRLKKK
;
A
#
# COMPACT_ATOMS: atom_id res chain seq x y z
N MET A 1 12.86 -27.07 111.53
CA MET A 1 11.90 -26.80 110.44
C MET A 1 12.68 -26.59 109.18
N VAL A 2 12.83 -27.67 108.34
CA VAL A 2 13.64 -27.72 107.16
C VAL A 2 12.67 -27.56 105.97
N LEU A 3 12.82 -26.44 105.20
CA LEU A 3 12.10 -26.24 104.00
C LEU A 3 12.88 -26.95 102.85
N ALA A 4 12.29 -28.07 102.35
CA ALA A 4 12.78 -28.72 101.17
C ALA A 4 12.39 -27.88 99.92
N GLY A 5 13.41 -27.32 99.31
CA GLY A 5 13.20 -26.75 97.93
C GLY A 5 13.05 -27.82 96.91
N ALA A 6 11.96 -27.79 96.16
CA ALA A 6 11.71 -28.69 95.03
C ALA A 6 12.58 -28.16 93.83
N PRO A 7 13.28 -29.07 93.12
CA PRO A 7 14.00 -28.68 91.90
C PRO A 7 13.00 -28.39 90.79
N ALA A 8 13.02 -27.17 90.22
CA ALA A 8 12.30 -26.89 89.00
C ALA A 8 13.01 -27.61 87.81
N HIS A 9 12.41 -28.68 87.33
CA HIS A 9 12.79 -29.32 86.09
C HIS A 9 12.24 -28.46 84.94
N ALA A 10 13.07 -27.50 84.46
CA ALA A 10 12.85 -26.95 83.16
C ALA A 10 13.16 -28.02 82.14
N GLY A 11 12.08 -28.50 81.50
CA GLY A 11 12.14 -29.61 80.58
C GLY A 11 13.08 -29.35 79.39
N LEU A 12 14.18 -30.10 79.34
CA LEU A 12 15.14 -30.14 78.21
C LEU A 12 14.45 -30.49 76.87
N PHE A 13 13.29 -31.10 76.90
CA PHE A 13 12.49 -31.48 75.71
C PHE A 13 11.66 -30.32 75.13
N ASP A 14 11.22 -29.38 75.91
CA ASP A 14 10.47 -28.18 75.52
C ASP A 14 11.36 -27.25 74.69
N ASP A 15 12.66 -27.19 74.95
CA ASP A 15 13.63 -26.34 74.25
C ASP A 15 13.97 -26.88 72.83
N GLU A 16 13.97 -28.20 72.60
CA GLU A 16 14.20 -28.79 71.27
C GLU A 16 12.98 -28.61 70.36
N GLU A 17 11.79 -28.74 70.85
CA GLU A 17 10.57 -28.50 70.08
C GLU A 17 10.42 -27.03 69.70
N ALA A 18 10.70 -26.14 70.60
CA ALA A 18 10.75 -24.70 70.33
C ALA A 18 11.79 -24.34 69.27
N ARG A 19 12.97 -24.94 69.31
CA ARG A 19 14.04 -24.76 68.31
C ARG A 19 13.62 -25.27 66.92
N LYS A 20 12.92 -26.42 66.86
CA LYS A 20 12.35 -26.93 65.60
C LYS A 20 11.32 -25.96 65.03
N TRP A 21 10.40 -25.47 65.83
CA TRP A 21 9.40 -24.48 65.41
C TRP A 21 10.05 -23.17 64.95
N ILE A 22 11.06 -22.69 65.63
CA ILE A 22 11.82 -21.47 65.25
C ILE A 22 12.53 -21.68 63.90
N THR A 23 13.11 -22.86 63.65
CA THR A 23 13.78 -23.18 62.39
C THR A 23 12.79 -23.26 61.22
N GLU A 24 11.62 -23.88 61.46
CA GLU A 24 10.55 -24.01 60.46
C GLU A 24 9.92 -22.63 60.16
N LEU A 25 9.71 -21.83 61.22
CA LEU A 25 9.24 -20.45 61.03
C LEU A 25 10.22 -19.59 60.24
N ARG A 26 11.53 -19.69 60.51
CA ARG A 26 12.57 -19.01 59.74
C ARG A 26 12.52 -19.40 58.28
N LYS A 27 12.43 -20.70 57.96
CA LYS A 27 12.32 -21.19 56.60
C LYS A 27 11.06 -20.70 55.91
N THR A 28 9.95 -20.60 56.63
CA THR A 28 8.69 -20.08 56.12
C THR A 28 8.81 -18.57 55.84
N VAL A 29 9.42 -17.79 56.77
CA VAL A 29 9.68 -16.35 56.57
C VAL A 29 10.57 -16.13 55.36
N GLU A 30 11.70 -16.85 55.21
CA GLU A 30 12.58 -16.76 54.06
C GLU A 30 11.84 -17.09 52.75
N GLY A 31 10.94 -18.07 52.76
CA GLY A 31 10.07 -18.41 51.64
C GLY A 31 9.09 -17.31 51.29
N ILE A 32 8.52 -16.66 52.30
CA ILE A 32 7.63 -15.49 52.10
C ILE A 32 8.40 -14.30 51.56
N ASP A 33 9.57 -13.97 52.12
CA ASP A 33 10.41 -12.87 51.64
C ASP A 33 10.80 -13.04 50.17
N LYS A 34 11.17 -14.26 49.79
CA LYS A 34 11.45 -14.56 48.39
C LYS A 34 10.22 -14.36 47.47
N ARG A 35 9.06 -14.82 47.90
CA ARG A 35 7.79 -14.63 47.14
C ARG A 35 7.41 -13.16 47.03
N VAL A 36 7.63 -12.37 48.08
CA VAL A 36 7.38 -10.92 48.08
C VAL A 36 8.36 -10.20 47.12
N ALA A 37 9.63 -10.58 47.17
CA ALA A 37 10.63 -10.02 46.23
C ALA A 37 10.31 -10.36 44.77
N ASP A 38 9.88 -11.59 44.49
CA ASP A 38 9.49 -12.01 43.14
C ASP A 38 8.20 -11.30 42.68
N ALA A 39 7.22 -11.15 43.57
CA ALA A 39 5.99 -10.39 43.27
C ALA A 39 6.27 -8.89 43.03
N ALA A 40 7.20 -8.29 43.77
CA ALA A 40 7.62 -6.92 43.56
C ALA A 40 8.27 -6.74 42.17
N LYS A 41 9.17 -7.65 41.77
CA LYS A 41 9.78 -7.65 40.44
C LYS A 41 8.74 -7.81 39.32
N GLN A 42 7.78 -8.72 39.53
CA GLN A 42 6.72 -8.96 38.56
C GLN A 42 5.80 -7.74 38.43
N SER A 43 5.50 -7.04 39.54
CA SER A 43 4.75 -5.78 39.54
C SER A 43 5.49 -4.65 38.78
N GLU A 44 6.81 -4.57 38.95
CA GLU A 44 7.64 -3.59 38.24
C GLU A 44 7.64 -3.85 36.71
N VAL A 45 7.80 -5.10 36.30
CA VAL A 45 7.70 -5.49 34.87
C VAL A 45 6.32 -5.19 34.31
N PHE A 46 5.27 -5.48 35.05
CA PHE A 46 3.91 -5.17 34.64
C PHE A 46 3.69 -3.66 34.47
N GLY A 47 4.19 -2.85 35.41
CA GLY A 47 4.14 -1.39 35.31
C GLY A 47 4.87 -0.85 34.08
N ARG A 48 6.06 -1.38 33.76
CA ARG A 48 6.80 -1.00 32.54
C ARG A 48 6.01 -1.38 31.27
N ASN A 49 5.47 -2.60 31.22
CA ASN A 49 4.68 -3.03 30.06
C ASN A 49 3.42 -2.18 29.88
N GLN A 50 2.77 -1.73 30.97
CA GLN A 50 1.64 -0.79 30.88
C GLN A 50 2.03 0.56 30.29
N LEU A 51 3.19 1.11 30.70
CA LEU A 51 3.71 2.36 30.14
C LEU A 51 4.03 2.21 28.64
N ASP A 52 4.70 1.12 28.28
CA ASP A 52 5.02 0.84 26.87
C ASP A 52 3.74 0.69 26.01
N PHE A 53 2.73 0.02 26.54
CA PHE A 53 1.44 -0.11 25.87
C PHE A 53 0.71 1.23 25.73
N ALA A 54 0.75 2.07 26.77
CA ALA A 54 0.18 3.42 26.71
C ALA A 54 0.88 4.29 25.64
N ASN A 55 2.22 4.24 25.57
CA ASN A 55 3.00 4.93 24.56
C ASN A 55 2.69 4.44 23.14
N GLN A 56 2.52 3.13 22.95
CA GLN A 56 2.11 2.56 21.66
C GLN A 56 0.71 3.01 21.25
N LEU A 57 -0.24 3.08 22.19
CA LEU A 57 -1.59 3.61 21.94
C LEU A 57 -1.57 5.07 21.53
N GLU A 58 -0.74 5.91 22.18
CA GLU A 58 -0.59 7.31 21.78
C GLU A 58 0.05 7.43 20.39
N GLY A 59 1.06 6.61 20.08
CA GLY A 59 1.65 6.54 18.75
C GLY A 59 0.63 6.16 17.66
N LEU A 60 -0.20 5.13 17.92
CA LEU A 60 -1.28 4.72 17.00
C LEU A 60 -2.34 5.80 16.82
N LYS A 61 -2.71 6.53 17.88
CA LYS A 61 -3.66 7.64 17.76
C LYS A 61 -3.09 8.78 16.91
N ALA A 62 -1.82 9.12 17.08
CA ALA A 62 -1.15 10.11 16.26
C ALA A 62 -1.09 9.69 14.78
N GLU A 63 -0.77 8.43 14.52
CA GLU A 63 -0.79 7.87 13.16
C GLU A 63 -2.18 7.92 12.52
N LEU A 64 -3.23 7.54 13.26
CA LEU A 64 -4.62 7.64 12.81
C LEU A 64 -5.03 9.08 12.52
N ALA A 65 -4.61 10.05 13.33
CA ALA A 65 -4.88 11.46 13.08
C ALA A 65 -4.17 11.94 11.80
N ARG A 66 -2.92 11.53 11.57
CA ARG A 66 -2.16 11.82 10.35
C ARG A 66 -2.85 11.25 9.11
N VAL A 67 -3.21 9.96 9.13
CA VAL A 67 -3.90 9.30 8.01
C VAL A 67 -5.25 9.95 7.71
N ARG A 68 -6.00 10.34 8.74
CA ARG A 68 -7.26 11.09 8.53
C ARG A 68 -7.02 12.43 7.84
N GLY A 69 -5.99 13.17 8.26
CA GLY A 69 -5.60 14.43 7.61
C GLY A 69 -5.21 14.22 6.14
N GLU A 70 -4.45 13.18 5.83
CA GLU A 70 -4.09 12.84 4.44
C GLU A 70 -5.33 12.48 3.59
N ILE A 71 -6.29 11.75 4.15
CA ILE A 71 -7.56 11.44 3.49
C ILE A 71 -8.37 12.72 3.21
N GLU A 72 -8.41 13.68 4.12
CA GLU A 72 -9.10 14.95 3.91
C GLU A 72 -8.45 15.78 2.80
N VAL A 73 -7.11 15.83 2.77
CA VAL A 73 -6.36 16.50 1.70
C VAL A 73 -6.64 15.84 0.35
N LEU A 74 -6.57 14.50 0.28
CA LEU A 74 -6.86 13.75 -0.95
C LEU A 74 -8.31 13.94 -1.42
N ARG A 75 -9.26 14.02 -0.52
CA ARG A 75 -10.67 14.35 -0.86
C ARG A 75 -10.78 15.73 -1.47
N TYR A 76 -10.16 16.73 -0.84
CA TYR A 76 -10.15 18.09 -1.37
C TYR A 76 -9.49 18.16 -2.75
N GLU A 77 -8.35 17.50 -2.93
CA GLU A 77 -7.67 17.44 -4.24
C GLU A 77 -8.52 16.75 -5.30
N LEU A 78 -9.24 15.68 -4.93
CA LEU A 78 -10.15 14.97 -5.82
C LEU A 78 -11.32 15.86 -6.23
N GLU A 79 -11.96 16.57 -5.30
CA GLU A 79 -13.04 17.52 -5.60
C GLU A 79 -12.56 18.67 -6.47
N ALA A 80 -11.35 19.21 -6.18
CA ALA A 80 -10.75 20.25 -6.99
C ALA A 80 -10.40 19.75 -8.40
N ALA A 81 -9.96 18.51 -8.54
CA ALA A 81 -9.70 17.89 -9.85
C ALA A 81 -11.01 17.67 -10.64
N GLN A 82 -12.06 17.18 -9.99
CA GLN A 82 -13.38 17.01 -10.59
C GLN A 82 -13.97 18.36 -11.05
N LYS A 83 -13.81 19.40 -10.23
CA LYS A 83 -14.25 20.75 -10.61
C LYS A 83 -13.48 21.27 -11.82
N ARG A 84 -12.15 21.19 -11.81
CA ARG A 84 -11.32 21.58 -12.97
C ARG A 84 -11.70 20.80 -14.23
N GLN A 85 -11.98 19.51 -14.08
CA GLN A 85 -12.43 18.69 -15.20
C GLN A 85 -13.77 19.18 -15.75
N LYS A 86 -14.72 19.50 -14.87
CA LYS A 86 -16.03 20.05 -15.28
C LYS A 86 -15.87 21.43 -15.96
N ASP A 87 -15.06 22.31 -15.37
CA ASP A 87 -14.80 23.64 -15.93
C ASP A 87 -14.09 23.54 -17.29
N PHE A 88 -13.18 22.58 -17.46
CA PHE A 88 -12.54 22.30 -18.74
C PHE A 88 -13.53 21.79 -19.80
N TYR A 89 -14.49 20.93 -19.44
CA TYR A 89 -15.53 20.52 -20.36
C TYR A 89 -16.45 21.69 -20.79
N VAL A 90 -16.76 22.60 -19.87
CA VAL A 90 -17.57 23.80 -20.18
C VAL A 90 -16.79 24.75 -21.09
N ASP A 91 -15.50 24.96 -20.87
CA ASP A 91 -14.62 25.76 -21.74
C ASP A 91 -14.47 25.13 -23.14
N LEU A 92 -14.27 23.80 -23.20
CA LEU A 92 -14.24 23.07 -24.46
C LEU A 92 -15.55 23.17 -25.25
N ASP A 93 -16.69 23.03 -24.61
CA ASP A 93 -18.02 23.16 -25.25
C ASP A 93 -18.22 24.60 -25.78
N SER A 94 -17.81 25.60 -25.02
CA SER A 94 -17.82 27.01 -25.44
C SER A 94 -16.93 27.26 -26.67
N ARG A 95 -15.69 26.78 -26.63
CA ARG A 95 -14.74 26.93 -27.75
C ARG A 95 -15.14 26.11 -28.97
N LEU A 96 -15.76 24.95 -28.76
CA LEU A 96 -16.31 24.13 -29.84
C LEU A 96 -17.45 24.88 -30.57
N ARG A 97 -18.36 25.53 -29.83
CA ARG A 97 -19.42 26.35 -30.41
C ARG A 97 -18.87 27.56 -31.17
N GLU A 98 -17.79 28.18 -30.69
CA GLU A 98 -17.12 29.27 -31.43
C GLU A 98 -16.46 28.79 -32.72
N LEU A 99 -15.93 27.56 -32.77
CA LEU A 99 -15.36 26.96 -33.97
C LEU A 99 -16.45 26.47 -34.95
N GLU A 100 -17.60 26.06 -34.48
CA GLU A 100 -18.74 25.65 -35.31
C GLU A 100 -19.37 26.82 -36.07
N THR A 101 -19.21 28.06 -35.57
CA THR A 101 -19.69 29.28 -36.24
C THR A 101 -18.74 29.87 -37.29
N LYS A 102 -17.53 29.30 -37.48
CA LYS A 102 -16.56 29.75 -38.45
C LYS A 102 -16.48 28.77 -39.61
N PRO A 103 -16.79 29.16 -40.89
CA PRO A 103 -16.68 28.26 -42.01
C PRO A 103 -15.22 28.07 -42.40
N GLU A 104 -14.66 26.89 -42.21
CA GLU A 104 -13.36 26.47 -42.77
C GLU A 104 -13.48 25.19 -43.59
N PRO A 105 -12.51 24.97 -44.55
CA PRO A 105 -12.66 23.94 -45.58
C PRO A 105 -12.49 22.53 -45.05
N LYS A 106 -13.27 21.63 -45.62
CA LYS A 106 -13.39 20.23 -45.28
C LYS A 106 -12.10 19.46 -45.54
N GLU A 107 -11.51 18.89 -44.49
CA GLU A 107 -10.83 17.61 -44.57
C GLU A 107 -11.59 16.60 -43.73
N ASP A 108 -12.05 15.50 -44.37
CA ASP A 108 -12.84 14.45 -43.81
C ASP A 108 -12.02 13.63 -42.78
N VAL A 109 -11.99 14.08 -41.54
CA VAL A 109 -11.77 13.19 -40.39
C VAL A 109 -13.10 13.12 -39.63
N ALA A 110 -13.75 11.99 -39.68
CA ALA A 110 -15.03 11.75 -39.02
C ALA A 110 -14.91 12.18 -37.53
N LYS A 111 -15.55 13.29 -37.16
CA LYS A 111 -15.61 13.79 -35.78
C LYS A 111 -16.32 12.71 -34.93
N ALA A 112 -15.54 12.02 -34.10
CA ALA A 112 -16.09 11.06 -33.16
C ALA A 112 -17.06 11.80 -32.20
N ASP A 113 -18.27 11.29 -32.06
CA ASP A 113 -19.25 11.79 -31.12
C ASP A 113 -18.65 11.72 -29.68
N PRO A 114 -18.48 12.85 -28.99
CA PRO A 114 -17.88 12.88 -27.65
C PRO A 114 -18.66 12.04 -26.64
N GLN A 115 -19.97 11.89 -26.79
CA GLN A 115 -20.80 11.05 -25.94
C GLN A 115 -20.51 9.56 -26.20
N ALA A 116 -20.39 9.16 -27.46
CA ALA A 116 -20.04 7.81 -27.85
C ALA A 116 -18.60 7.45 -27.42
N GLU A 117 -17.68 8.41 -27.46
CA GLU A 117 -16.32 8.24 -26.97
C GLU A 117 -16.28 7.98 -25.46
N GLY A 118 -16.93 8.85 -24.66
CA GLY A 118 -17.03 8.68 -23.22
C GLY A 118 -17.67 7.35 -22.82
N ALA A 119 -18.81 7.02 -23.45
CA ALA A 119 -19.53 5.77 -23.19
C ALA A 119 -18.67 4.51 -23.49
N ALA A 120 -17.91 4.53 -24.59
CA ALA A 120 -17.03 3.42 -24.96
C ALA A 120 -15.90 3.23 -23.94
N TYR A 121 -15.29 4.30 -23.48
CA TYR A 121 -14.25 4.26 -22.44
C TYR A 121 -14.81 3.76 -21.10
N GLU A 122 -15.93 4.32 -20.66
CA GLU A 122 -16.57 3.94 -19.38
C GLU A 122 -17.03 2.47 -19.37
N ALA A 123 -17.51 1.95 -20.51
CA ALA A 123 -17.86 0.54 -20.63
C ALA A 123 -16.64 -0.37 -20.41
N ALA A 124 -15.48 -0.02 -21.00
CA ALA A 124 -14.25 -0.77 -20.81
C ALA A 124 -13.75 -0.69 -19.36
N VAL A 125 -13.82 0.49 -18.73
CA VAL A 125 -13.46 0.69 -17.30
C VAL A 125 -14.39 -0.08 -16.37
N THR A 126 -15.69 -0.11 -16.66
CA THR A 126 -16.67 -0.85 -15.86
C THR A 126 -16.41 -2.36 -15.94
N ALA A 127 -16.13 -2.88 -17.15
CA ALA A 127 -15.71 -4.26 -17.33
C ALA A 127 -14.42 -4.58 -16.55
N LEU A 128 -13.45 -3.67 -16.54
CA LEU A 128 -12.21 -3.82 -15.79
C LEU A 128 -12.47 -3.89 -14.29
N LYS A 129 -13.28 -2.97 -13.75
CA LYS A 129 -13.68 -2.96 -12.33
C LYS A 129 -14.43 -4.21 -11.93
N GLY A 130 -15.23 -4.76 -12.84
CA GLY A 130 -15.94 -6.03 -12.70
C GLY A 130 -15.05 -7.27 -12.90
N SER A 131 -13.74 -7.11 -13.05
CA SER A 131 -12.77 -8.20 -13.35
C SER A 131 -13.09 -8.97 -14.64
N GLN A 132 -13.88 -8.40 -15.54
CA GLN A 132 -14.17 -8.95 -16.86
C GLN A 132 -13.04 -8.58 -17.84
N PHE A 133 -11.83 -9.10 -17.55
CA PHE A 133 -10.61 -8.67 -18.22
C PHE A 133 -10.64 -8.82 -19.74
N LYS A 134 -11.31 -9.85 -20.26
CA LYS A 134 -11.43 -10.02 -21.71
C LYS A 134 -12.27 -8.91 -22.34
N VAL A 135 -13.42 -8.58 -21.75
CA VAL A 135 -14.30 -7.51 -22.24
C VAL A 135 -13.59 -6.16 -22.13
N ALA A 136 -12.88 -5.92 -21.02
CA ALA A 136 -12.10 -4.71 -20.82
C ALA A 136 -10.98 -4.58 -21.84
N ALA A 137 -10.20 -5.65 -22.08
CA ALA A 137 -9.09 -5.65 -23.03
C ALA A 137 -9.57 -5.36 -24.46
N ASP A 138 -10.60 -6.08 -24.90
CA ASP A 138 -11.21 -5.87 -26.23
C ASP A 138 -11.78 -4.43 -26.34
N GLY A 139 -12.44 -3.94 -25.27
CA GLY A 139 -13.00 -2.57 -25.21
C GLY A 139 -11.93 -1.48 -25.30
N PHE A 140 -10.83 -1.58 -24.56
CA PHE A 140 -9.75 -0.61 -24.63
C PHE A 140 -9.04 -0.63 -25.98
N VAL A 141 -8.82 -1.81 -26.58
CA VAL A 141 -8.23 -1.92 -27.93
C VAL A 141 -9.14 -1.28 -28.98
N ALA A 142 -10.46 -1.56 -28.94
CA ALA A 142 -11.42 -0.92 -29.82
C ALA A 142 -11.46 0.60 -29.63
N PHE A 143 -11.40 1.07 -28.38
CA PHE A 143 -11.33 2.49 -28.06
C PHE A 143 -10.10 3.17 -28.67
N ILE A 144 -8.91 2.59 -28.49
CA ILE A 144 -7.65 3.11 -29.03
C ILE A 144 -7.70 3.24 -30.57
N GLN A 145 -8.31 2.25 -31.22
CA GLN A 145 -8.45 2.25 -32.69
C GLN A 145 -9.45 3.29 -33.19
N LYS A 146 -10.58 3.43 -32.48
CA LYS A 146 -11.67 4.29 -32.92
C LYS A 146 -11.46 5.76 -32.59
N TYR A 147 -10.73 6.06 -31.49
CA TYR A 147 -10.55 7.40 -30.96
C TYR A 147 -9.08 7.77 -30.77
N PRO A 148 -8.28 7.80 -31.86
CA PRO A 148 -6.83 8.01 -31.78
C PRO A 148 -6.40 9.40 -31.29
N SER A 149 -7.31 10.38 -31.26
CA SER A 149 -7.09 11.73 -30.77
C SER A 149 -7.73 11.99 -29.39
N SER A 150 -8.23 10.95 -28.74
CA SER A 150 -8.90 11.07 -27.46
C SER A 150 -7.95 11.51 -26.33
N SER A 151 -8.42 12.39 -25.45
CA SER A 151 -7.73 12.71 -24.21
C SER A 151 -7.61 11.51 -23.26
N MET A 152 -8.45 10.49 -23.41
CA MET A 152 -8.45 9.24 -22.63
C MET A 152 -7.50 8.19 -23.22
N LEU A 153 -6.82 8.48 -24.34
CA LEU A 153 -5.97 7.52 -25.04
C LEU A 153 -4.84 6.97 -24.16
N ALA A 154 -4.20 7.84 -23.37
CA ALA A 154 -3.17 7.45 -22.40
C ALA A 154 -3.72 6.39 -21.44
N SER A 155 -4.84 6.68 -20.81
CA SER A 155 -5.46 5.78 -19.84
C SER A 155 -5.95 4.47 -20.49
N ALA A 156 -6.42 4.54 -21.74
CA ALA A 156 -6.84 3.35 -22.49
C ALA A 156 -5.65 2.42 -22.78
N HIS A 157 -4.48 2.96 -23.15
CA HIS A 157 -3.26 2.16 -23.31
C HIS A 157 -2.82 1.50 -22.00
N TYR A 158 -2.80 2.26 -20.92
CA TYR A 158 -2.37 1.75 -19.61
C TYR A 158 -3.30 0.64 -19.09
N TRP A 159 -4.61 0.90 -19.06
CA TRP A 159 -5.59 -0.06 -18.56
C TRP A 159 -5.82 -1.24 -19.51
N GLY A 160 -5.69 -1.02 -20.82
CA GLY A 160 -5.67 -2.10 -21.80
C GLY A 160 -4.48 -3.03 -21.58
N GLY A 161 -3.28 -2.47 -21.34
CA GLY A 161 -2.09 -3.25 -20.98
C GLY A 161 -2.29 -4.06 -19.70
N TYR A 162 -2.91 -3.45 -18.70
CA TYR A 162 -3.25 -4.15 -17.44
C TYR A 162 -4.25 -5.28 -17.69
N ALA A 163 -5.33 -5.06 -18.45
CA ALA A 163 -6.33 -6.08 -18.75
C ALA A 163 -5.71 -7.28 -19.50
N HIS A 164 -4.86 -7.03 -20.50
CA HIS A 164 -4.13 -8.09 -21.20
C HIS A 164 -3.16 -8.85 -20.28
N SER A 165 -2.53 -8.15 -19.31
CA SER A 165 -1.65 -8.83 -18.36
C SER A 165 -2.41 -9.80 -17.45
N GLN A 166 -3.64 -9.46 -17.04
CA GLN A 166 -4.51 -10.34 -16.26
C GLN A 166 -4.96 -11.59 -17.07
N LEU A 167 -5.08 -11.44 -18.39
CA LEU A 167 -5.37 -12.53 -19.31
C LEU A 167 -4.14 -13.37 -19.67
N LYS A 168 -2.95 -13.02 -19.13
CA LYS A 168 -1.66 -13.63 -19.50
C LYS A 168 -1.31 -13.45 -20.99
N ASP A 169 -1.95 -12.51 -21.67
CA ASP A 169 -1.59 -12.10 -23.02
C ASP A 169 -0.42 -11.12 -22.96
N HIS A 170 0.74 -11.70 -22.65
CA HIS A 170 1.93 -10.95 -22.31
C HIS A 170 2.44 -10.10 -23.48
N ALA A 171 2.27 -10.55 -24.71
CA ALA A 171 2.70 -9.82 -25.91
C ALA A 171 1.93 -8.50 -26.08
N ARG A 172 0.59 -8.57 -25.99
CA ARG A 172 -0.25 -7.36 -26.11
C ARG A 172 -0.11 -6.46 -24.90
N ALA A 173 0.03 -7.02 -23.69
CA ALA A 173 0.29 -6.24 -22.50
C ALA A 173 1.59 -5.42 -22.65
N ALA A 174 2.67 -6.03 -23.12
CA ALA A 174 3.95 -5.37 -23.34
C ALA A 174 3.86 -4.26 -24.40
N ASP A 175 3.16 -4.50 -25.50
CA ASP A 175 2.95 -3.49 -26.57
C ASP A 175 2.21 -2.26 -26.02
N LEU A 176 1.10 -2.47 -25.31
CA LEU A 176 0.28 -1.37 -24.78
C LEU A 176 0.99 -0.55 -23.71
N PHE A 177 1.69 -1.21 -22.79
CA PHE A 177 2.51 -0.50 -21.80
C PHE A 177 3.66 0.26 -22.43
N GLY A 178 4.30 -0.32 -23.45
CA GLY A 178 5.38 0.34 -24.20
C GLY A 178 4.90 1.57 -24.94
N ARG A 179 3.78 1.48 -25.65
CA ARG A 179 3.15 2.62 -26.31
C ARG A 179 2.72 3.71 -25.34
N PHE A 180 2.17 3.33 -24.20
CA PHE A 180 1.86 4.29 -23.14
C PHE A 180 3.11 5.04 -22.68
N ALA A 181 4.17 4.34 -22.31
CA ALA A 181 5.39 4.97 -21.80
C ALA A 181 6.12 5.83 -22.85
N ALA A 182 6.01 5.47 -24.13
CA ALA A 182 6.58 6.25 -25.23
C ALA A 182 5.75 7.50 -25.56
N GLY A 183 4.42 7.38 -25.55
CA GLY A 183 3.51 8.48 -25.89
C GLY A 183 3.33 9.50 -24.78
N TRP A 184 3.40 9.06 -23.52
CA TRP A 184 3.17 9.91 -22.35
C TRP A 184 4.31 9.78 -21.31
N PRO A 185 5.54 10.16 -21.65
CA PRO A 185 6.70 9.95 -20.78
C PRO A 185 6.68 10.81 -19.51
N LEU A 186 5.85 11.85 -19.45
CA LEU A 186 5.69 12.72 -18.27
C LEU A 186 4.52 12.28 -17.36
N ASP A 187 3.74 11.27 -17.77
CA ASP A 187 2.70 10.71 -16.92
C ASP A 187 3.35 9.99 -15.71
N GLU A 188 2.80 10.20 -14.53
CA GLU A 188 3.30 9.58 -13.29
C GLU A 188 3.36 8.05 -13.34
N ARG A 189 2.49 7.44 -14.14
CA ARG A 189 2.43 5.99 -14.37
C ARG A 189 3.47 5.48 -15.36
N ALA A 190 4.22 6.36 -16.08
CA ALA A 190 5.12 5.94 -17.15
C ALA A 190 6.23 5.01 -16.65
N SER A 191 6.77 5.28 -15.46
CA SER A 191 7.79 4.40 -14.86
C SER A 191 7.23 3.02 -14.50
N VAL A 192 5.99 2.97 -13.97
CA VAL A 192 5.30 1.71 -13.63
C VAL A 192 4.92 0.96 -14.91
N ALA A 193 4.52 1.64 -15.96
CA ALA A 193 4.21 1.03 -17.25
C ALA A 193 5.44 0.35 -17.87
N LEU A 194 6.62 1.00 -17.82
CA LEU A 194 7.86 0.38 -18.30
C LEU A 194 8.26 -0.85 -17.46
N GLU A 195 8.06 -0.81 -16.16
CA GLU A 195 8.28 -1.97 -15.31
C GLU A 195 7.33 -3.12 -15.68
N SER A 196 6.05 -2.80 -15.91
CA SER A 196 5.04 -3.76 -16.34
C SER A 196 5.32 -4.31 -17.74
N GLN A 197 5.82 -3.47 -18.66
CA GLN A 197 6.29 -3.89 -19.97
C GLN A 197 7.41 -4.91 -19.85
N ALA A 198 8.44 -4.62 -19.04
CA ALA A 198 9.55 -5.54 -18.83
C ALA A 198 9.09 -6.88 -18.25
N ALA A 199 8.19 -6.86 -17.27
CA ALA A 199 7.63 -8.07 -16.66
C ALA A 199 6.79 -8.88 -17.66
N ALA A 200 6.02 -8.22 -18.52
CA ALA A 200 5.25 -8.87 -19.57
C ALA A 200 6.18 -9.51 -20.62
N LEU A 201 7.23 -8.82 -21.05
CA LEU A 201 8.22 -9.36 -21.99
C LEU A 201 8.98 -10.57 -21.42
N GLU A 202 9.35 -10.55 -20.13
CA GLU A 202 9.93 -11.71 -19.46
C GLU A 202 8.97 -12.92 -19.46
N SER A 203 7.70 -12.65 -19.15
CA SER A 203 6.67 -13.69 -19.17
C SER A 203 6.40 -14.23 -20.58
N ALA A 204 6.59 -13.40 -21.61
CA ALA A 204 6.56 -13.78 -23.01
C ALA A 204 7.86 -14.47 -23.48
N LYS A 205 8.84 -14.66 -22.60
CA LYS A 205 10.19 -15.22 -22.88
C LYS A 205 11.04 -14.33 -23.82
N ASP A 206 10.70 -13.06 -23.96
CA ASP A 206 11.53 -12.07 -24.65
C ASP A 206 12.49 -11.36 -23.65
N ALA A 207 13.55 -12.07 -23.30
CA ALA A 207 14.56 -11.56 -22.36
C ALA A 207 15.31 -10.33 -22.90
N LYS A 208 15.45 -10.23 -24.23
CA LYS A 208 16.13 -9.07 -24.87
C LYS A 208 15.26 -7.82 -24.76
N GLY A 209 14.00 -7.90 -25.14
CA GLY A 209 13.04 -6.80 -25.02
C GLY A 209 12.84 -6.37 -23.57
N ALA A 210 12.74 -7.33 -22.63
CA ALA A 210 12.64 -7.03 -21.21
C ALA A 210 13.85 -6.24 -20.69
N ARG A 211 15.07 -6.61 -21.11
CA ARG A 211 16.29 -5.91 -20.74
C ARG A 211 16.28 -4.48 -21.26
N VAL A 212 15.92 -4.26 -22.52
CA VAL A 212 15.79 -2.93 -23.13
C VAL A 212 14.79 -2.05 -22.37
N ALA A 213 13.63 -2.61 -21.99
CA ALA A 213 12.63 -1.88 -21.21
C ALA A 213 13.17 -1.50 -19.81
N LEU A 214 13.93 -2.39 -19.14
CA LEU A 214 14.56 -2.10 -17.85
C LEU A 214 15.66 -1.04 -17.96
N GLU A 215 16.47 -1.07 -19.01
CA GLU A 215 17.50 -0.07 -19.28
C GLU A 215 16.87 1.31 -19.50
N LEU A 216 15.81 1.38 -20.32
CA LEU A 216 15.05 2.59 -20.54
C LEU A 216 14.42 3.14 -19.25
N LEU A 217 13.86 2.26 -18.43
CA LEU A 217 13.27 2.61 -17.13
C LEU A 217 14.33 3.18 -16.17
N ALA A 218 15.50 2.55 -16.09
CA ALA A 218 16.59 2.96 -15.23
C ALA A 218 17.21 4.29 -15.65
N ASP A 219 17.21 4.59 -16.95
CA ASP A 219 17.73 5.83 -17.55
C ASP A 219 16.74 6.99 -17.43
N LYS A 220 15.51 6.81 -17.90
CA LYS A 220 14.51 7.90 -17.93
C LYS A 220 13.90 8.23 -16.56
N TYR A 221 13.79 7.24 -15.67
CA TYR A 221 13.14 7.41 -14.35
C TYR A 221 14.03 6.98 -13.19
N PRO A 222 15.27 7.46 -13.08
CA PRO A 222 16.26 6.98 -12.11
C PRO A 222 15.88 7.22 -10.66
N ALA A 223 15.03 8.21 -10.39
CA ALA A 223 14.56 8.58 -9.06
C ALA A 223 13.31 7.80 -8.61
N SER A 224 12.55 7.23 -9.57
CA SER A 224 11.35 6.45 -9.25
C SER A 224 11.71 5.12 -8.58
N GLU A 225 10.79 4.58 -7.77
CA GLU A 225 10.97 3.27 -7.16
C GLU A 225 11.10 2.15 -8.21
N ALA A 226 10.34 2.24 -9.31
CA ALA A 226 10.47 1.32 -10.44
C ALA A 226 11.87 1.40 -11.09
N GLY A 227 12.42 2.61 -11.28
CA GLY A 227 13.77 2.82 -11.82
C GLY A 227 14.87 2.27 -10.91
N LYS A 228 14.73 2.44 -9.60
CA LYS A 228 15.66 1.84 -8.61
C LYS A 228 15.63 0.32 -8.68
N ARG A 229 14.44 -0.30 -8.76
CA ARG A 229 14.28 -1.75 -8.93
C ARG A 229 14.88 -2.22 -10.25
N ALA A 230 14.69 -1.49 -11.35
CA ALA A 230 15.27 -1.82 -12.64
C ALA A 230 16.81 -1.85 -12.59
N LYS A 231 17.46 -0.85 -11.97
CA LYS A 231 18.91 -0.83 -11.77
C LYS A 231 19.43 -2.04 -10.99
N LEU A 232 18.70 -2.47 -9.95
CA LEU A 232 19.06 -3.65 -9.17
C LEU A 232 18.91 -4.94 -10.00
N ARG A 233 17.88 -5.05 -10.82
CA ARG A 233 17.66 -6.23 -11.70
C ARG A 233 18.72 -6.33 -12.79
N LEU A 234 19.13 -5.21 -13.40
CA LEU A 234 20.18 -5.17 -14.41
C LEU A 234 21.57 -5.56 -13.88
N LYS A 235 21.84 -5.30 -12.59
CA LYS A 235 23.11 -5.69 -11.94
C LYS A 235 23.20 -7.18 -11.58
N LYS A 236 22.09 -7.88 -11.45
CA LYS A 236 22.05 -9.30 -11.02
C LYS A 236 22.27 -10.30 -12.16
N LYS A 237 22.39 -9.84 -13.37
CA LYS A 237 22.71 -10.62 -14.58
C LYS A 237 24.09 -10.23 -15.09
#